data_c067eea2c123bf4a8f8a85305ffcb7d1
#
_entry.id   c067eea2c123bf4a8f8a85305ffcb7d1
#
_cell.length_a   1.000
_cell.length_b   1.000
_cell.length_c   1.000
_cell.angle_alpha   90.00
_cell.angle_beta   90.00
_cell.angle_gamma   90.00
#
_symmetry.space_group_name_H-M   'P 1'
#
loop_
_entity.id
_entity.type
_entity.pdbx_description
1 polymer ?
#
loop_
_entity_poly.entity_id
_entity_poly.type
_entity_poly.pdbx_seq_one_letter_code
_entity_poly.pdbx_strand_id
1 'polypeptide(L)'
;MDSKEGNEGEVVDERAKNGESKEEVSKLKGLGSLSSKDMLVRADMIDFKKWDVQFEKQLTRNRSWSTTGREAHVKEEWQIDLAKLDIRNVIAHGTYGTVYKGVYDGLDVAVKVLDWGEDGIATEEETRILRDSFQKEVAVWHKLDHPNVTKFVGASMGTSNLKIPVKSNSTDDHNSLPSRACCVVVEYLPGGTLKRFLIRNYRKKLAFKVVIQLALDLSRGLSYLHSKKFVHRDVKSENMLLNANRTLKIADFGVARVEAQNPRDMTGETGTLGYMAPEVLDGKPYNRKCDVYSFGICLWEIYCCDMPYPNLSFADLSSAVVNQNLRPEIPRCCPGALASVMRKCWDANPDKRPEMDEVVRLLAAIDTSKGGGMVPEDLARGCFCFGPKRGP
;
A
#
# COMPACT_ATOMS: atom_id res chain seq x y z
N MET A 1 -12.98 -58.19 53.57
CA MET A 1 -14.17 -57.55 54.09
C MET A 1 -14.56 -56.57 53.05
N ASP A 2 -15.34 -56.97 52.09
CA ASP A 2 -16.82 -56.86 52.02
C ASP A 2 -17.23 -55.40 51.77
N SER A 3 -18.00 -55.01 50.82
CA SER A 3 -18.99 -55.61 49.91
C SER A 3 -19.36 -54.54 48.89
N LYS A 4 -19.53 -54.85 47.59
CA LYS A 4 -20.76 -55.00 46.82
C LYS A 4 -21.76 -53.79 46.96
N GLU A 5 -22.20 -53.18 45.88
CA GLU A 5 -23.26 -53.41 44.88
C GLU A 5 -23.37 -52.12 44.08
N GLY A 6 -23.44 -51.96 42.78
CA GLY A 6 -24.35 -52.61 41.84
C GLY A 6 -25.59 -51.74 41.60
N ASN A 7 -25.69 -51.02 40.48
CA ASN A 7 -26.96 -50.95 39.76
C ASN A 7 -26.81 -50.46 38.32
N GLU A 8 -27.52 -51.17 37.49
CA GLU A 8 -27.70 -51.06 36.05
C GLU A 8 -28.75 -50.00 35.69
N GLY A 9 -28.78 -49.60 34.45
CA GLY A 9 -29.92 -49.02 33.76
C GLY A 9 -29.59 -47.60 33.27
N GLU A 10 -29.75 -47.20 32.05
CA GLU A 10 -30.62 -47.61 30.99
C GLU A 10 -30.12 -46.97 29.69
N VAL A 11 -30.12 -47.72 28.62
CA VAL A 11 -29.87 -47.28 27.23
C VAL A 11 -31.14 -46.59 26.74
N VAL A 12 -31.06 -45.35 26.31
CA VAL A 12 -32.08 -44.74 25.43
C VAL A 12 -31.41 -44.25 24.17
N ASP A 13 -31.82 -44.90 23.10
CA ASP A 13 -31.56 -44.64 21.70
C ASP A 13 -32.32 -43.41 21.24
N GLU A 14 -31.64 -42.33 20.78
CA GLU A 14 -32.24 -41.29 19.97
C GLU A 14 -31.45 -41.07 18.68
N ARG A 15 -31.81 -41.87 17.69
CA ARG A 15 -31.66 -41.52 16.26
C ARG A 15 -32.60 -40.36 15.93
N ALA A 16 -32.08 -39.22 15.53
CA ALA A 16 -32.65 -38.49 14.38
C ALA A 16 -31.84 -37.23 14.05
N LYS A 17 -31.57 -37.08 12.75
CA LYS A 17 -31.26 -35.86 11.99
C LYS A 17 -29.79 -35.45 11.83
N ASN A 18 -29.09 -36.23 11.01
CA ASN A 18 -28.03 -35.71 10.14
C ASN A 18 -28.57 -35.68 8.71
N GLY A 19 -28.82 -34.49 8.25
CA GLY A 19 -29.23 -34.27 6.86
C GLY A 19 -29.12 -32.79 6.53
N GLU A 20 -27.87 -32.30 6.39
CA GLU A 20 -27.55 -31.04 5.73
C GLU A 20 -26.04 -30.78 5.84
N SER A 21 -25.25 -31.35 4.97
CA SER A 21 -23.87 -30.88 4.69
C SER A 21 -23.14 -31.66 3.57
N LYS A 22 -23.87 -32.13 2.57
CA LYS A 22 -23.24 -32.81 1.40
C LYS A 22 -23.28 -32.04 0.10
N GLU A 23 -23.84 -30.84 0.05
CA GLU A 23 -23.89 -30.03 -1.20
C GLU A 23 -22.82 -28.95 -1.33
N GLU A 24 -22.11 -28.56 -0.28
CA GLU A 24 -21.05 -27.55 -0.40
C GLU A 24 -19.66 -28.12 -0.78
N VAL A 25 -19.43 -29.42 -0.65
CA VAL A 25 -18.13 -30.02 -0.97
C VAL A 25 -17.98 -30.38 -2.45
N SER A 26 -19.06 -30.34 -3.23
CA SER A 26 -19.02 -30.68 -4.67
C SER A 26 -18.69 -29.50 -5.61
N LYS A 27 -18.65 -28.26 -5.11
CA LYS A 27 -18.29 -27.07 -5.92
C LYS A 27 -16.81 -26.73 -5.96
N LEU A 28 -15.95 -27.43 -5.24
CA LEU A 28 -14.50 -27.19 -5.18
C LEU A 28 -13.65 -28.09 -6.10
N LYS A 29 -14.24 -28.91 -6.95
CA LYS A 29 -13.52 -29.83 -7.84
C LYS A 29 -13.41 -29.40 -9.31
N GLY A 30 -13.48 -28.09 -9.59
CA GLY A 30 -13.43 -27.57 -10.96
C GLY A 30 -12.32 -26.56 -11.26
N LEU A 31 -11.29 -26.41 -10.40
CA LEU A 31 -10.18 -25.48 -10.66
C LEU A 31 -8.96 -26.24 -11.19
N GLY A 32 -8.88 -26.28 -12.54
CA GLY A 32 -7.70 -26.75 -13.24
C GLY A 32 -6.46 -25.89 -12.89
N SER A 33 -5.31 -26.53 -12.92
CA SER A 33 -3.96 -25.97 -12.74
C SER A 33 -3.80 -24.63 -13.48
N LEU A 34 -3.78 -23.53 -12.73
CA LEU A 34 -3.48 -22.19 -13.24
C LEU A 34 -1.98 -21.90 -13.04
N SER A 35 -1.36 -21.32 -14.06
CA SER A 35 0.05 -20.94 -14.10
C SER A 35 0.38 -19.91 -13.00
N SER A 36 1.60 -19.99 -12.46
CA SER A 36 2.15 -19.08 -11.44
C SER A 36 2.06 -17.58 -11.82
N LYS A 37 1.94 -17.23 -13.11
CA LYS A 37 1.72 -15.87 -13.59
C LYS A 37 0.29 -15.37 -13.38
N ASP A 38 -0.69 -16.26 -13.42
CA ASP A 38 -2.10 -15.91 -13.24
C ASP A 38 -2.47 -15.69 -11.76
N MET A 39 -1.69 -16.24 -10.83
CA MET A 39 -1.91 -16.03 -9.39
C MET A 39 -1.44 -14.67 -8.89
N LEU A 40 -0.44 -14.04 -9.53
CA LEU A 40 -0.01 -12.67 -9.21
C LEU A 40 -1.06 -11.61 -9.59
N VAL A 41 -1.93 -11.91 -10.55
CA VAL A 41 -3.03 -11.02 -10.99
C VAL A 41 -4.25 -11.15 -10.06
N ARG A 42 -4.42 -12.26 -9.35
CA ARG A 42 -5.61 -12.52 -8.51
C ARG A 42 -5.54 -11.98 -7.09
N ALA A 43 -4.38 -11.67 -6.56
CA ALA A 43 -4.25 -10.98 -5.26
C ALA A 43 -4.87 -9.57 -5.31
N ASP A 44 -4.97 -8.96 -6.51
CA ASP A 44 -5.62 -7.67 -6.74
C ASP A 44 -7.15 -7.74 -6.76
N MET A 45 -7.74 -8.96 -6.70
CA MET A 45 -9.19 -9.19 -6.80
C MET A 45 -9.90 -9.40 -5.46
N ILE A 46 -9.23 -9.23 -4.33
CA ILE A 46 -9.91 -9.18 -3.03
C ILE A 46 -10.66 -7.85 -2.96
N ASP A 47 -11.98 -7.93 -2.92
CA ASP A 47 -12.88 -6.77 -2.97
C ASP A 47 -12.84 -5.97 -1.66
N PHE A 48 -11.75 -5.19 -1.48
CA PHE A 48 -11.55 -4.30 -0.34
C PHE A 48 -12.64 -3.21 -0.25
N LYS A 49 -13.38 -2.92 -1.34
CA LYS A 49 -14.49 -1.97 -1.35
C LYS A 49 -15.62 -2.36 -0.39
N LYS A 50 -15.92 -3.65 -0.24
CA LYS A 50 -17.00 -4.11 0.65
C LYS A 50 -16.69 -3.93 2.14
N TRP A 51 -15.42 -4.02 2.52
CA TRP A 51 -15.00 -3.90 3.91
C TRP A 51 -14.93 -2.45 4.38
N ASP A 52 -14.39 -1.54 3.58
CA ASP A 52 -14.37 -0.11 3.90
C ASP A 52 -15.80 0.47 3.96
N VAL A 53 -16.71 0.04 3.07
CA VAL A 53 -18.11 0.45 3.10
C VAL A 53 -18.87 -0.08 4.32
N GLN A 54 -18.58 -1.28 4.82
CA GLN A 54 -19.20 -1.78 6.06
C GLN A 54 -18.74 -1.02 7.30
N PHE A 55 -17.48 -0.61 7.33
CA PHE A 55 -16.91 0.14 8.44
C PHE A 55 -17.43 1.59 8.48
N GLU A 56 -17.54 2.25 7.34
CA GLU A 56 -18.18 3.58 7.21
C GLU A 56 -19.66 3.55 7.64
N LYS A 57 -20.37 2.46 7.36
CA LYS A 57 -21.76 2.25 7.86
C LYS A 57 -21.84 2.19 9.39
N GLN A 58 -20.82 1.71 10.08
CA GLN A 58 -20.78 1.74 11.55
C GLN A 58 -20.45 3.14 12.09
N LEU A 59 -19.59 3.92 11.42
CA LEU A 59 -19.25 5.29 11.83
C LEU A 59 -20.40 6.28 11.62
N THR A 60 -21.17 6.13 10.52
CA THR A 60 -22.33 6.99 10.24
C THR A 60 -23.52 6.73 11.16
N ARG A 61 -23.62 5.54 11.76
CA ARG A 61 -24.68 5.22 12.73
C ARG A 61 -24.60 6.01 14.03
N ASN A 62 -23.43 6.59 14.35
CA ASN A 62 -23.20 7.38 15.56
C ASN A 62 -23.20 8.90 15.37
N ARG A 63 -23.50 9.41 14.16
CA ARG A 63 -23.59 10.86 13.90
C ARG A 63 -24.88 11.20 13.18
N SER A 64 -26.00 11.22 13.90
CA SER A 64 -27.19 11.96 13.47
C SER A 64 -26.97 13.45 13.77
N TRP A 65 -26.52 14.21 12.78
CA TRP A 65 -26.62 15.67 12.78
C TRP A 65 -27.46 16.08 11.58
N SER A 66 -28.62 16.63 11.90
CA SER A 66 -29.52 17.29 10.99
C SER A 66 -28.88 18.56 10.45
N THR A 67 -28.76 18.69 9.13
CA THR A 67 -28.56 19.97 8.46
C THR A 67 -29.55 20.11 7.32
N THR A 68 -30.63 20.78 7.62
CA THR A 68 -31.45 21.50 6.64
C THR A 68 -30.76 22.83 6.37
N GLY A 69 -30.19 23.01 5.19
CA GLY A 69 -29.63 24.28 4.75
C GLY A 69 -29.20 24.18 3.29
N ARG A 70 -29.78 25.02 2.41
CA ARG A 70 -29.29 25.29 1.06
C ARG A 70 -27.84 25.79 1.17
N GLU A 71 -26.86 24.92 0.91
CA GLU A 71 -25.47 25.33 0.84
C GLU A 71 -25.18 25.98 -0.51
N ALA A 72 -24.83 27.27 -0.46
CA ALA A 72 -24.13 27.92 -1.56
C ALA A 72 -22.82 27.15 -1.76
N HIS A 73 -22.52 26.67 -2.99
CA HIS A 73 -21.27 26.03 -3.35
C HIS A 73 -20.09 26.96 -3.08
N VAL A 74 -19.54 26.92 -1.87
CA VAL A 74 -18.24 27.52 -1.57
C VAL A 74 -17.23 26.66 -2.29
N LYS A 75 -16.50 27.22 -3.26
CA LYS A 75 -15.42 26.53 -3.98
C LYS A 75 -14.34 26.15 -2.97
N GLU A 76 -14.11 24.85 -2.77
CA GLU A 76 -13.07 24.36 -1.90
C GLU A 76 -11.68 24.75 -2.41
N GLU A 77 -10.75 25.10 -1.52
CA GLU A 77 -9.40 25.58 -1.89
C GLU A 77 -8.63 24.57 -2.76
N TRP A 78 -8.93 23.28 -2.60
CA TRP A 78 -8.30 22.21 -3.36
C TRP A 78 -8.92 21.95 -4.73
N GLN A 79 -10.05 22.57 -5.04
CA GLN A 79 -10.78 22.35 -6.29
C GLN A 79 -10.13 23.08 -7.46
N ILE A 80 -9.71 22.29 -8.48
CA ILE A 80 -9.08 22.81 -9.69
C ILE A 80 -10.10 23.17 -10.77
N ASP A 81 -9.66 24.03 -11.70
CA ASP A 81 -10.38 24.33 -12.95
C ASP A 81 -9.95 23.32 -14.03
N LEU A 82 -10.83 22.38 -14.37
CA LEU A 82 -10.56 21.37 -15.39
C LEU A 82 -10.31 21.95 -16.77
N ALA A 83 -10.77 23.16 -17.08
CA ALA A 83 -10.51 23.83 -18.37
C ALA A 83 -9.01 24.15 -18.56
N LYS A 84 -8.26 24.26 -17.47
CA LYS A 84 -6.80 24.48 -17.48
C LYS A 84 -5.98 23.20 -17.50
N LEU A 85 -6.63 22.04 -17.43
CA LEU A 85 -5.99 20.74 -17.39
C LEU A 85 -5.95 20.12 -18.79
N ASP A 86 -4.75 19.99 -19.35
CA ASP A 86 -4.47 19.31 -20.60
C ASP A 86 -3.91 17.91 -20.34
N ILE A 87 -4.71 16.89 -20.61
CA ILE A 87 -4.30 15.48 -20.47
C ILE A 87 -3.63 15.01 -21.75
N ARG A 88 -2.45 14.37 -21.62
CA ARG A 88 -1.64 13.98 -22.77
C ARG A 88 -1.62 12.47 -23.01
N ASN A 89 -1.03 11.69 -22.12
CA ASN A 89 -0.86 10.26 -22.32
C ASN A 89 -0.98 9.48 -21.01
N VAL A 90 -1.40 8.21 -21.14
CA VAL A 90 -1.44 7.27 -20.04
C VAL A 90 -0.03 6.93 -19.60
N ILE A 91 0.25 6.99 -18.29
CA ILE A 91 1.52 6.59 -17.69
C ILE A 91 1.43 5.34 -16.81
N ALA A 92 0.23 5.06 -16.27
CA ALA A 92 -0.01 3.84 -15.50
C ALA A 92 -1.50 3.48 -15.51
N HIS A 93 -1.78 2.19 -15.40
CA HIS A 93 -3.10 1.66 -15.04
C HIS A 93 -2.99 1.09 -13.63
N GLY A 94 -3.82 1.54 -12.72
CA GLY A 94 -3.90 1.06 -11.34
C GLY A 94 -5.24 0.38 -11.06
N THR A 95 -5.33 -0.31 -9.96
CA THR A 95 -6.55 -1.03 -9.50
C THR A 95 -7.76 -0.09 -9.35
N TYR A 96 -7.51 1.18 -9.04
CA TYR A 96 -8.56 2.17 -8.76
C TYR A 96 -8.68 3.26 -9.83
N GLY A 97 -8.12 3.04 -11.02
CA GLY A 97 -8.23 4.01 -12.11
C GLY A 97 -6.96 4.16 -12.94
N THR A 98 -6.99 5.06 -13.88
CA THR A 98 -5.89 5.33 -14.82
C THR A 98 -5.16 6.61 -14.44
N VAL A 99 -3.84 6.58 -14.52
CA VAL A 99 -2.97 7.73 -14.28
C VAL A 99 -2.46 8.26 -15.62
N TYR A 100 -2.67 9.53 -15.84
CA TYR A 100 -2.25 10.25 -17.04
C TYR A 100 -1.14 11.25 -16.74
N LYS A 101 -0.26 11.49 -17.69
CA LYS A 101 0.56 12.71 -17.71
C LYS A 101 -0.26 13.83 -18.33
N GLY A 102 -0.17 15.02 -17.75
CA GLY A 102 -0.82 16.22 -18.28
C GLY A 102 -0.04 17.47 -17.96
N VAL A 103 -0.65 18.60 -18.29
CA VAL A 103 -0.19 19.94 -17.93
C VAL A 103 -1.34 20.70 -17.27
N TYR A 104 -1.08 21.29 -16.14
CA TYR A 104 -2.01 22.18 -15.44
C TYR A 104 -1.34 23.52 -15.19
N ASP A 105 -1.93 24.58 -15.75
CA ASP A 105 -1.42 25.95 -15.61
C ASP A 105 0.08 26.08 -15.93
N GLY A 106 0.54 25.37 -16.99
CA GLY A 106 1.93 25.33 -17.45
C GLY A 106 2.85 24.35 -16.69
N LEU A 107 2.38 23.67 -15.64
CA LEU A 107 3.15 22.72 -14.88
C LEU A 107 2.88 21.29 -15.33
N ASP A 108 3.94 20.46 -15.48
CA ASP A 108 3.81 19.03 -15.70
C ASP A 108 3.18 18.36 -14.49
N VAL A 109 2.08 17.63 -14.70
CA VAL A 109 1.31 16.98 -13.64
C VAL A 109 1.05 15.51 -13.96
N ALA A 110 0.79 14.72 -12.91
CA ALA A 110 0.18 13.41 -13.01
C ALA A 110 -1.28 13.51 -12.54
N VAL A 111 -2.19 12.93 -13.31
CA VAL A 111 -3.64 12.99 -13.09
C VAL A 111 -4.15 11.58 -12.89
N LYS A 112 -4.53 11.24 -11.66
CA LYS A 112 -5.20 9.96 -11.34
C LYS A 112 -6.69 10.17 -11.48
N VAL A 113 -7.29 9.50 -12.44
CA VAL A 113 -8.73 9.47 -12.65
C VAL A 113 -9.28 8.24 -11.95
N LEU A 114 -10.20 8.48 -11.02
CA LEU A 114 -10.87 7.45 -10.23
C LEU A 114 -12.24 7.22 -10.82
N ASP A 115 -12.46 6.01 -11.33
CA ASP A 115 -13.75 5.57 -11.83
C ASP A 115 -14.47 4.77 -10.75
N TRP A 116 -15.61 5.25 -10.28
CA TRP A 116 -16.42 4.59 -9.26
C TRP A 116 -17.58 3.79 -9.81
N GLY A 117 -17.46 3.32 -11.08
CA GLY A 117 -18.34 2.38 -11.71
C GLY A 117 -19.55 3.03 -12.36
N GLU A 118 -19.48 3.24 -13.67
CA GLU A 118 -20.65 3.37 -14.55
C GLU A 118 -21.21 1.99 -14.96
N ASP A 119 -20.56 0.91 -14.59
CA ASP A 119 -20.95 -0.47 -14.92
C ASP A 119 -22.26 -0.92 -14.24
N GLY A 120 -23.01 0.01 -13.61
CA GLY A 120 -24.31 -0.29 -12.99
C GLY A 120 -24.24 -1.15 -11.73
N ILE A 121 -23.02 -1.42 -11.21
CA ILE A 121 -22.79 -2.31 -10.06
C ILE A 121 -22.82 -1.52 -8.74
N ALA A 122 -22.42 -0.22 -8.74
CA ALA A 122 -22.43 0.61 -7.53
C ALA A 122 -23.79 1.32 -7.36
N THR A 123 -24.37 1.21 -6.18
CA THR A 123 -25.59 1.93 -5.82
C THR A 123 -25.31 3.43 -5.67
N GLU A 124 -26.35 4.28 -5.77
CA GLU A 124 -26.21 5.73 -5.52
C GLU A 124 -25.65 6.04 -4.12
N GLU A 125 -26.02 5.22 -3.14
CA GLU A 125 -25.53 5.36 -1.77
C GLU A 125 -24.05 5.00 -1.65
N GLU A 126 -23.58 3.96 -2.29
CA GLU A 126 -22.16 3.59 -2.36
C GLU A 126 -21.33 4.67 -3.04
N THR A 127 -21.83 5.22 -4.15
CA THR A 127 -21.17 6.33 -4.86
C THR A 127 -21.09 7.58 -3.98
N ARG A 128 -22.14 7.88 -3.20
CA ARG A 128 -22.15 9.00 -2.26
C ARG A 128 -21.10 8.83 -1.15
N ILE A 129 -21.04 7.63 -0.56
CA ILE A 129 -20.05 7.30 0.49
C ILE A 129 -18.61 7.45 -0.04
N LEU A 130 -18.34 6.96 -1.26
CA LEU A 130 -17.03 7.07 -1.89
C LEU A 130 -16.65 8.54 -2.16
N ARG A 131 -17.60 9.37 -2.58
CA ARG A 131 -17.38 10.81 -2.79
C ARG A 131 -17.08 11.54 -1.49
N ASP A 132 -17.85 11.27 -0.44
CA ASP A 132 -17.63 11.86 0.88
C ASP A 132 -16.26 11.45 1.45
N SER A 133 -15.86 10.19 1.27
CA SER A 133 -14.54 9.71 1.66
C SER A 133 -13.43 10.43 0.89
N PHE A 134 -13.57 10.54 -0.42
CA PHE A 134 -12.63 11.25 -1.27
C PHE A 134 -12.46 12.71 -0.87
N GLN A 135 -13.55 13.43 -0.59
CA GLN A 135 -13.48 14.84 -0.14
C GLN A 135 -12.70 14.98 1.16
N LYS A 136 -12.94 14.11 2.13
CA LYS A 136 -12.23 14.10 3.42
C LYS A 136 -10.73 13.84 3.22
N GLU A 137 -10.36 12.88 2.37
CA GLU A 137 -8.98 12.56 2.06
C GLU A 137 -8.26 13.73 1.37
N VAL A 138 -8.89 14.31 0.35
CA VAL A 138 -8.35 15.46 -0.38
C VAL A 138 -8.20 16.68 0.54
N ALA A 139 -9.17 16.94 1.43
CA ALA A 139 -9.12 18.02 2.41
C ALA A 139 -7.95 17.92 3.39
N VAL A 140 -7.44 16.71 3.63
CA VAL A 140 -6.22 16.51 4.42
C VAL A 140 -4.98 16.59 3.54
N TRP A 141 -5.02 15.96 2.37
CA TRP A 141 -3.85 15.85 1.49
C TRP A 141 -3.37 17.22 0.97
N HIS A 142 -4.28 18.14 0.60
CA HIS A 142 -3.88 19.45 0.09
C HIS A 142 -3.08 20.30 1.11
N LYS A 143 -3.13 19.95 2.41
CA LYS A 143 -2.37 20.61 3.49
C LYS A 143 -0.97 20.02 3.69
N LEU A 144 -0.63 18.93 2.99
CA LEU A 144 0.66 18.30 3.11
C LEU A 144 1.69 19.00 2.22
N ASP A 145 2.77 19.48 2.83
CA ASP A 145 3.91 20.08 2.12
C ASP A 145 5.22 19.58 2.74
N HIS A 146 5.92 18.74 2.00
CA HIS A 146 7.21 18.17 2.42
C HIS A 146 8.03 17.71 1.22
N PRO A 147 9.36 17.89 1.18
CA PRO A 147 10.19 17.52 0.02
C PRO A 147 10.14 16.03 -0.35
N ASN A 148 9.83 15.14 0.60
CA ASN A 148 9.74 13.70 0.37
C ASN A 148 8.27 13.18 0.33
N VAL A 149 7.31 14.07 0.11
CA VAL A 149 5.91 13.74 -0.15
C VAL A 149 5.53 14.35 -1.48
N THR A 150 4.77 13.63 -2.31
CA THR A 150 4.30 14.12 -3.60
C THR A 150 3.40 15.34 -3.40
N LYS A 151 3.74 16.44 -4.09
CA LYS A 151 3.00 17.70 -3.96
C LYS A 151 1.62 17.56 -4.59
N PHE A 152 0.62 17.85 -3.80
CA PHE A 152 -0.75 17.96 -4.26
C PHE A 152 -0.93 19.28 -5.04
N VAL A 153 -1.60 19.20 -6.20
CA VAL A 153 -1.92 20.37 -7.05
C VAL A 153 -3.40 20.69 -6.93
N GLY A 154 -4.25 19.66 -6.92
CA GLY A 154 -5.68 19.85 -6.72
C GLY A 154 -6.48 18.60 -7.07
N ALA A 155 -7.81 18.71 -6.97
CA ALA A 155 -8.73 17.64 -7.29
C ALA A 155 -10.03 18.18 -7.89
N SER A 156 -10.80 17.31 -8.53
CA SER A 156 -12.14 17.60 -9.00
C SER A 156 -13.09 16.45 -8.73
N MET A 157 -14.31 16.79 -8.29
CA MET A 157 -15.40 15.85 -8.01
C MET A 157 -16.21 15.45 -9.24
N GLY A 158 -15.79 15.83 -10.42
CA GLY A 158 -16.42 15.49 -11.69
C GLY A 158 -15.41 15.60 -12.81
N THR A 159 -15.63 14.88 -13.89
CA THR A 159 -14.74 14.83 -15.05
C THR A 159 -15.45 15.15 -16.36
N SER A 160 -16.71 15.58 -16.31
CA SER A 160 -17.54 15.87 -17.51
C SER A 160 -16.93 16.86 -18.49
N ASN A 161 -16.03 17.74 -18.01
CA ASN A 161 -15.33 18.72 -18.85
C ASN A 161 -13.87 18.33 -19.14
N LEU A 162 -13.47 17.12 -18.77
CA LEU A 162 -12.09 16.65 -18.97
C LEU A 162 -11.93 16.05 -20.37
N LYS A 163 -11.04 16.63 -21.16
CA LYS A 163 -10.71 16.12 -22.50
C LYS A 163 -9.59 15.10 -22.40
N ILE A 164 -9.87 13.83 -22.71
CA ILE A 164 -8.85 12.79 -22.81
C ILE A 164 -8.52 12.54 -24.29
N PRO A 165 -7.24 12.45 -24.66
CA PRO A 165 -6.84 12.11 -26.03
C PRO A 165 -7.37 10.71 -26.39
N VAL A 166 -8.20 10.62 -27.41
CA VAL A 166 -8.70 9.36 -27.98
C VAL A 166 -7.57 8.70 -28.75
N LYS A 167 -7.26 7.44 -28.48
CA LYS A 167 -6.42 6.65 -29.38
C LYS A 167 -7.20 6.41 -30.66
N SER A 168 -6.67 6.88 -31.79
CA SER A 168 -7.29 6.97 -33.13
C SER A 168 -7.67 5.62 -33.80
N ASN A 169 -7.74 4.50 -33.08
CA ASN A 169 -7.95 3.18 -33.67
C ASN A 169 -9.17 2.40 -33.13
N SER A 170 -10.07 3.01 -32.38
CA SER A 170 -11.32 2.35 -31.98
C SER A 170 -12.52 3.12 -32.52
N THR A 171 -13.35 2.44 -33.31
CA THR A 171 -14.62 2.92 -33.87
C THR A 171 -15.76 2.91 -32.82
N ASP A 172 -15.46 2.68 -31.57
CA ASP A 172 -16.44 2.66 -30.49
C ASP A 172 -16.58 4.05 -29.86
N ASP A 173 -17.75 4.62 -30.04
CA ASP A 173 -18.22 5.95 -29.60
C ASP A 173 -18.34 6.11 -28.07
N HIS A 174 -17.79 5.17 -27.26
CA HIS A 174 -17.94 5.12 -25.79
C HIS A 174 -16.73 5.67 -25.01
N ASN A 175 -15.97 6.60 -25.56
CA ASN A 175 -14.75 7.13 -24.92
C ASN A 175 -14.94 8.47 -24.19
N SER A 176 -16.15 8.78 -23.75
CA SER A 176 -16.38 9.83 -22.77
C SER A 176 -16.12 9.27 -21.36
N LEU A 177 -15.26 9.94 -20.59
CA LEU A 177 -15.14 9.61 -19.17
C LEU A 177 -16.52 9.69 -18.51
N PRO A 178 -16.81 8.77 -17.58
CA PRO A 178 -18.03 8.82 -16.80
C PRO A 178 -18.16 10.20 -16.15
N SER A 179 -19.33 10.80 -16.28
CA SER A 179 -19.64 12.11 -15.70
C SER A 179 -19.49 12.13 -14.17
N ARG A 180 -19.39 10.95 -13.56
CA ARG A 180 -19.28 10.72 -12.12
C ARG A 180 -17.87 10.40 -11.63
N ALA A 181 -16.86 10.30 -12.51
CA ALA A 181 -15.48 10.06 -12.11
C ALA A 181 -14.91 11.28 -11.35
N CYS A 182 -13.95 11.02 -10.49
CA CYS A 182 -13.18 12.07 -9.80
C CYS A 182 -11.73 12.04 -10.28
N CYS A 183 -11.03 13.16 -10.14
CA CYS A 183 -9.61 13.15 -10.43
C CYS A 183 -8.79 13.85 -9.33
N VAL A 184 -7.58 13.33 -9.11
CA VAL A 184 -6.55 13.95 -8.28
C VAL A 184 -5.38 14.33 -9.17
N VAL A 185 -4.90 15.55 -8.99
CA VAL A 185 -3.78 16.12 -9.73
C VAL A 185 -2.62 16.37 -8.78
N VAL A 186 -1.47 15.79 -9.11
CA VAL A 186 -0.23 15.91 -8.34
C VAL A 186 0.93 16.30 -9.23
N GLU A 187 2.06 16.72 -8.67
CA GLU A 187 3.28 16.96 -9.44
C GLU A 187 3.70 15.71 -10.24
N TYR A 188 4.20 15.91 -11.46
CA TYR A 188 4.75 14.82 -12.26
C TYR A 188 6.20 14.53 -11.87
N LEU A 189 6.50 13.26 -11.58
CA LEU A 189 7.82 12.81 -11.16
C LEU A 189 8.48 11.93 -12.25
N PRO A 190 9.43 12.48 -13.03
CA PRO A 190 9.93 11.83 -14.24
C PRO A 190 10.85 10.63 -13.98
N GLY A 191 11.37 10.46 -12.76
CA GLY A 191 12.23 9.34 -12.39
C GLY A 191 11.51 7.98 -12.32
N GLY A 192 10.18 7.99 -12.31
CA GLY A 192 9.34 6.81 -12.20
C GLY A 192 9.36 6.18 -10.80
N THR A 193 8.93 4.92 -10.66
CA THR A 193 8.83 4.23 -9.38
C THR A 193 10.20 3.76 -8.87
N LEU A 194 10.34 3.73 -7.54
CA LEU A 194 11.51 3.13 -6.87
C LEU A 194 11.67 1.67 -7.30
N LYS A 195 10.60 0.89 -7.36
CA LYS A 195 10.65 -0.51 -7.84
C LYS A 195 11.35 -0.63 -9.19
N ARG A 196 10.93 0.17 -10.17
CA ARG A 196 11.56 0.18 -11.50
C ARG A 196 13.03 0.57 -11.45
N PHE A 197 13.39 1.49 -10.57
CA PHE A 197 14.78 1.90 -10.35
C PHE A 197 15.60 0.76 -9.74
N LEU A 198 15.08 0.04 -8.74
CA LEU A 198 15.76 -1.10 -8.11
C LEU A 198 15.94 -2.27 -9.07
N ILE A 199 14.92 -2.62 -9.86
CA ILE A 199 15.00 -3.67 -10.89
C ILE A 199 16.12 -3.38 -11.90
N ARG A 200 16.26 -2.11 -12.37
CA ARG A 200 17.34 -1.70 -13.29
C ARG A 200 18.74 -1.84 -12.66
N ASN A 201 18.81 -1.77 -11.34
CA ASN A 201 20.08 -1.88 -10.61
C ASN A 201 20.30 -3.27 -9.98
N TYR A 202 19.43 -4.24 -10.26
CA TYR A 202 19.48 -5.59 -9.68
C TYR A 202 20.87 -6.22 -9.75
N ARG A 203 21.53 -6.19 -10.93
CA ARG A 203 22.86 -6.79 -11.13
C ARG A 203 23.99 -5.93 -10.57
N LYS A 204 23.94 -4.61 -10.76
CA LYS A 204 25.00 -3.66 -10.38
C LYS A 204 24.97 -3.30 -8.91
N LYS A 205 23.80 -3.46 -8.28
CA LYS A 205 23.49 -2.99 -6.93
C LYS A 205 23.67 -1.46 -6.81
N LEU A 206 23.29 -0.91 -5.67
CA LEU A 206 23.42 0.52 -5.41
C LEU A 206 24.65 0.82 -4.54
N ALA A 207 25.31 1.93 -4.81
CA ALA A 207 26.31 2.45 -3.89
C ALA A 207 25.68 2.74 -2.53
N PHE A 208 26.39 2.44 -1.44
CA PHE A 208 25.85 2.53 -0.08
C PHE A 208 25.30 3.92 0.26
N LYS A 209 25.98 4.96 -0.22
CA LYS A 209 25.52 6.35 -0.06
C LYS A 209 24.13 6.57 -0.70
N VAL A 210 23.85 5.94 -1.86
CA VAL A 210 22.54 6.04 -2.52
C VAL A 210 21.48 5.28 -1.72
N VAL A 211 21.81 4.09 -1.20
CA VAL A 211 20.92 3.32 -0.31
C VAL A 211 20.49 4.15 0.87
N ILE A 212 21.45 4.74 1.60
CA ILE A 212 21.17 5.56 2.79
C ILE A 212 20.38 6.82 2.42
N GLN A 213 20.67 7.46 1.27
CA GLN A 213 19.92 8.63 0.84
C GLN A 213 18.45 8.30 0.56
N LEU A 214 18.17 7.23 -0.19
CA LEU A 214 16.79 6.78 -0.47
C LEU A 214 16.06 6.41 0.82
N ALA A 215 16.74 5.73 1.74
CA ALA A 215 16.18 5.37 3.04
C ALA A 215 15.85 6.60 3.90
N LEU A 216 16.74 7.62 3.89
CA LEU A 216 16.51 8.89 4.58
C LEU A 216 15.33 9.64 3.97
N ASP A 217 15.23 9.70 2.65
CA ASP A 217 14.13 10.38 1.97
C ASP A 217 12.79 9.74 2.37
N LEU A 218 12.70 8.40 2.31
CA LEU A 218 11.49 7.67 2.69
C LEU A 218 11.17 7.85 4.18
N SER A 219 12.16 7.72 5.06
CA SER A 219 11.95 7.86 6.50
C SER A 219 11.53 9.27 6.91
N ARG A 220 12.08 10.33 6.28
CA ARG A 220 11.67 11.72 6.49
C ARG A 220 10.24 11.98 6.05
N GLY A 221 9.86 11.46 4.87
CA GLY A 221 8.49 11.56 4.36
C GLY A 221 7.49 10.90 5.33
N LEU A 222 7.76 9.67 5.78
CA LEU A 222 6.91 8.97 6.73
C LEU A 222 6.89 9.66 8.11
N SER A 223 8.02 10.14 8.60
CA SER A 223 8.09 10.90 9.85
C SER A 223 7.20 12.15 9.80
N TYR A 224 7.23 12.87 8.66
CA TYR A 224 6.34 14.01 8.45
C TYR A 224 4.86 13.60 8.44
N LEU A 225 4.46 12.56 7.70
CA LEU A 225 3.08 12.05 7.67
C LEU A 225 2.61 11.66 9.08
N HIS A 226 3.44 10.92 9.82
CA HIS A 226 3.12 10.49 11.19
C HIS A 226 3.00 11.68 12.15
N SER A 227 3.79 12.76 11.97
CA SER A 227 3.66 14.00 12.75
C SER A 227 2.32 14.71 12.52
N LYS A 228 1.75 14.53 11.33
CA LYS A 228 0.40 15.01 10.94
C LYS A 228 -0.71 14.02 11.31
N LYS A 229 -0.38 12.94 12.03
CA LYS A 229 -1.32 11.86 12.38
C LYS A 229 -1.88 11.12 11.16
N PHE A 230 -1.08 10.98 10.13
CA PHE A 230 -1.44 10.31 8.89
C PHE A 230 -0.72 8.97 8.79
N VAL A 231 -1.46 7.89 8.57
CA VAL A 231 -0.94 6.53 8.35
C VAL A 231 -1.11 6.19 6.88
N HIS A 232 -0.01 5.81 6.21
CA HIS A 232 -0.01 5.55 4.77
C HIS A 232 -0.68 4.22 4.40
N ARG A 233 -0.41 3.17 5.16
CA ARG A 233 -0.95 1.80 5.06
C ARG A 233 -0.54 0.98 3.83
N ASP A 234 0.06 1.59 2.81
CA ASP A 234 0.57 0.89 1.61
C ASP A 234 1.97 1.38 1.22
N VAL A 235 2.88 1.36 2.20
CA VAL A 235 4.30 1.69 2.00
C VAL A 235 4.98 0.53 1.25
N LYS A 236 5.33 0.78 -0.03
CA LYS A 236 5.99 -0.19 -0.93
C LYS A 236 6.76 0.55 -2.02
N SER A 237 7.70 -0.11 -2.66
CA SER A 237 8.55 0.51 -3.68
C SER A 237 7.80 0.99 -4.94
N GLU A 238 6.62 0.44 -5.22
CA GLU A 238 5.73 0.89 -6.29
C GLU A 238 5.14 2.28 -6.03
N ASN A 239 4.84 2.59 -4.76
CA ASN A 239 4.24 3.85 -4.32
C ASN A 239 5.28 4.93 -3.99
N MET A 240 6.56 4.62 -4.14
CA MET A 240 7.65 5.56 -3.97
C MET A 240 8.12 6.04 -5.35
N LEU A 241 8.04 7.33 -5.60
CA LEU A 241 8.41 7.93 -6.88
C LEU A 241 9.72 8.70 -6.74
N LEU A 242 10.44 8.83 -7.86
CA LEU A 242 11.69 9.56 -7.95
C LEU A 242 11.51 10.81 -8.82
N ASN A 243 12.01 11.93 -8.37
CA ASN A 243 12.11 13.12 -9.21
C ASN A 243 13.33 13.05 -10.14
N ALA A 244 13.58 14.10 -10.95
CA ALA A 244 14.70 14.18 -11.87
C ALA A 244 16.07 14.03 -11.15
N ASN A 245 16.19 14.50 -9.93
CA ASN A 245 17.41 14.43 -9.12
C ASN A 245 17.52 13.14 -8.30
N ARG A 246 16.61 12.18 -8.52
CA ARG A 246 16.49 10.92 -7.76
C ARG A 246 16.16 11.11 -6.28
N THR A 247 15.59 12.23 -5.88
CA THR A 247 14.99 12.39 -4.56
C THR A 247 13.72 11.55 -4.50
N LEU A 248 13.56 10.75 -3.46
CA LEU A 248 12.39 9.91 -3.26
C LEU A 248 11.25 10.73 -2.66
N LYS A 249 10.06 10.53 -3.21
CA LYS A 249 8.80 11.10 -2.72
C LYS A 249 7.75 10.03 -2.56
N ILE A 250 7.05 10.06 -1.44
CA ILE A 250 5.91 9.18 -1.16
C ILE A 250 4.72 9.61 -2.01
N ALA A 251 4.10 8.65 -2.68
CA ALA A 251 2.93 8.84 -3.53
C ALA A 251 1.85 7.81 -3.23
N ASP A 252 0.71 7.97 -3.88
CA ASP A 252 -0.46 7.10 -3.79
C ASP A 252 -1.06 6.99 -2.37
N PHE A 253 -1.83 8.01 -2.01
CA PHE A 253 -2.55 8.10 -0.74
C PHE A 253 -3.94 7.44 -0.80
N GLY A 254 -4.21 6.58 -1.81
CA GLY A 254 -5.53 6.00 -2.05
C GLY A 254 -6.08 5.13 -0.92
N VAL A 255 -5.22 4.66 -0.02
CA VAL A 255 -5.60 3.91 1.20
C VAL A 255 -5.09 4.57 2.48
N ALA A 256 -4.46 5.74 2.37
CA ALA A 256 -3.97 6.45 3.53
C ALA A 256 -5.13 6.95 4.41
N ARG A 257 -4.91 7.03 5.70
CA ARG A 257 -5.95 7.40 6.68
C ARG A 257 -5.37 8.26 7.80
N VAL A 258 -6.21 9.14 8.35
CA VAL A 258 -5.91 9.81 9.62
C VAL A 258 -5.88 8.77 10.73
N GLU A 259 -4.81 8.73 11.53
CA GLU A 259 -4.64 7.81 12.64
C GLU A 259 -5.77 8.00 13.66
N ALA A 260 -6.52 6.93 13.94
CA ALA A 260 -7.55 6.96 14.95
C ALA A 260 -6.94 7.12 16.35
N GLN A 261 -7.65 7.78 17.26
CA GLN A 261 -7.24 7.91 18.66
C GLN A 261 -7.17 6.56 19.35
N ASN A 262 -8.07 5.64 19.01
CA ASN A 262 -8.07 4.26 19.51
C ASN A 262 -7.64 3.32 18.35
N PRO A 263 -6.56 2.54 18.48
CA PRO A 263 -6.15 1.57 17.46
C PRO A 263 -7.23 0.56 17.07
N ARG A 264 -8.20 0.28 17.95
CA ARG A 264 -9.34 -0.61 17.66
C ARG A 264 -10.24 -0.07 16.54
N ASP A 265 -10.17 1.23 16.26
CA ASP A 265 -10.92 1.86 15.19
C ASP A 265 -10.15 1.79 13.84
N MET A 266 -8.92 1.28 13.87
CA MET A 266 -8.11 1.01 12.70
C MET A 266 -8.03 -0.49 12.46
N THR A 267 -9.01 -1.01 11.75
CA THR A 267 -9.12 -2.41 11.36
C THR A 267 -9.25 -2.51 9.84
N GLY A 268 -9.03 -3.68 9.30
CA GLY A 268 -9.12 -3.98 7.87
C GLY A 268 -7.78 -4.34 7.26
N GLU A 269 -7.77 -5.38 6.45
CA GLU A 269 -6.61 -5.81 5.68
C GLU A 269 -6.41 -4.83 4.53
N THR A 270 -5.47 -3.91 4.66
CA THR A 270 -5.12 -2.95 3.62
C THR A 270 -3.61 -2.94 3.39
N GLY A 271 -3.21 -2.86 2.14
CA GLY A 271 -1.81 -2.82 1.75
C GLY A 271 -1.44 -3.93 0.76
N THR A 272 -0.16 -4.01 0.46
CA THR A 272 0.38 -5.00 -0.47
C THR A 272 1.07 -6.12 0.31
N LEU A 273 0.67 -7.36 0.04
CA LEU A 273 1.31 -8.54 0.62
C LEU A 273 2.84 -8.45 0.45
N GLY A 274 3.59 -8.91 1.40
CA GLY A 274 5.04 -8.78 1.43
C GLY A 274 5.54 -7.55 2.17
N TYR A 275 4.72 -6.49 2.26
CA TYR A 275 5.03 -5.28 3.03
C TYR A 275 4.11 -5.12 4.26
N MET A 276 3.00 -5.86 4.32
CA MET A 276 2.03 -5.76 5.41
C MET A 276 2.60 -6.29 6.73
N ALA A 277 2.34 -5.54 7.79
CA ALA A 277 2.74 -5.91 9.13
C ALA A 277 1.96 -7.12 9.66
N PRO A 278 2.55 -7.95 10.56
CA PRO A 278 1.88 -9.15 11.10
C PRO A 278 0.52 -8.86 11.72
N GLU A 279 0.37 -7.78 12.47
CA GLU A 279 -0.90 -7.38 13.08
C GLU A 279 -1.97 -7.00 12.06
N VAL A 280 -1.57 -6.45 10.89
CA VAL A 280 -2.49 -6.14 9.80
C VAL A 280 -2.94 -7.41 9.09
N LEU A 281 -1.99 -8.34 8.80
CA LEU A 281 -2.28 -9.65 8.21
C LEU A 281 -3.16 -10.53 9.12
N ASP A 282 -3.07 -10.34 10.43
CA ASP A 282 -3.85 -11.06 11.44
C ASP A 282 -5.19 -10.38 11.77
N GLY A 283 -5.56 -9.32 11.04
CA GLY A 283 -6.79 -8.56 11.26
C GLY A 283 -6.88 -7.87 12.62
N LYS A 284 -5.76 -7.69 13.32
CA LYS A 284 -5.69 -7.03 14.62
C LYS A 284 -5.74 -5.51 14.50
N PRO A 285 -6.17 -4.80 15.54
CA PRO A 285 -6.04 -3.35 15.61
C PRO A 285 -4.59 -2.90 15.40
N TYR A 286 -4.38 -1.85 14.61
CA TYR A 286 -3.07 -1.34 14.27
C TYR A 286 -3.00 0.20 14.35
N ASN A 287 -1.83 0.75 14.26
CA ASN A 287 -1.55 2.19 14.23
C ASN A 287 -0.43 2.48 13.23
N ARG A 288 0.15 3.69 13.26
CA ARG A 288 1.28 4.10 12.37
C ARG A 288 2.49 3.18 12.40
N LYS A 289 2.62 2.27 13.39
CA LYS A 289 3.72 1.30 13.45
C LYS A 289 3.64 0.24 12.34
N CYS A 290 2.50 0.07 11.66
CA CYS A 290 2.41 -0.76 10.46
C CYS A 290 3.25 -0.17 9.31
N ASP A 291 3.28 1.16 9.14
CA ASP A 291 4.14 1.83 8.15
C ASP A 291 5.64 1.64 8.47
N VAL A 292 5.99 1.60 9.76
CA VAL A 292 7.38 1.35 10.20
C VAL A 292 7.83 -0.06 9.81
N TYR A 293 6.94 -1.04 9.94
CA TYR A 293 7.22 -2.39 9.46
C TYR A 293 7.44 -2.41 7.95
N SER A 294 6.51 -1.85 7.19
CA SER A 294 6.58 -1.77 5.72
C SER A 294 7.83 -1.02 5.26
N PHE A 295 8.23 0.06 5.98
CA PHE A 295 9.50 0.75 5.77
C PHE A 295 10.69 -0.20 5.94
N GLY A 296 10.70 -1.06 6.96
CA GLY A 296 11.76 -2.05 7.18
C GLY A 296 11.93 -3.00 5.99
N ILE A 297 10.81 -3.45 5.40
CA ILE A 297 10.83 -4.29 4.20
C ILE A 297 11.33 -3.49 2.98
N CYS A 298 10.86 -2.25 2.77
CA CYS A 298 11.37 -1.38 1.72
C CYS A 298 12.86 -1.09 1.87
N LEU A 299 13.36 -0.92 3.09
CA LEU A 299 14.78 -0.70 3.36
C LEU A 299 15.63 -1.89 2.92
N TRP A 300 15.16 -3.11 3.18
CA TRP A 300 15.80 -4.33 2.69
C TRP A 300 15.80 -4.38 1.16
N GLU A 301 14.66 -4.06 0.52
CA GLU A 301 14.52 -4.03 -0.93
C GLU A 301 15.46 -2.98 -1.57
N ILE A 302 15.57 -1.79 -0.99
CA ILE A 302 16.52 -0.74 -1.43
C ILE A 302 17.96 -1.24 -1.33
N TYR A 303 18.31 -1.94 -0.24
CA TYR A 303 19.67 -2.46 -0.04
C TYR A 303 19.99 -3.59 -1.00
N CYS A 304 19.11 -4.58 -1.12
CA CYS A 304 19.33 -5.77 -1.93
C CYS A 304 19.07 -5.55 -3.42
N CYS A 305 18.33 -4.52 -3.81
CA CYS A 305 17.77 -4.35 -5.17
C CYS A 305 17.08 -5.63 -5.62
N ASP A 306 16.29 -6.25 -4.76
CA ASP A 306 15.64 -7.53 -5.00
C ASP A 306 14.24 -7.55 -4.36
N MET A 307 13.39 -8.48 -4.79
CA MET A 307 12.03 -8.61 -4.26
C MET A 307 12.04 -9.39 -2.95
N PRO A 308 11.32 -8.91 -1.91
CA PRO A 308 11.09 -9.72 -0.71
C PRO A 308 10.18 -10.92 -1.07
N TYR A 309 10.53 -12.11 -0.59
CA TYR A 309 9.71 -13.33 -0.68
C TYR A 309 9.28 -13.76 -2.09
N PRO A 310 10.19 -13.90 -3.08
CA PRO A 310 9.81 -14.08 -4.49
C PRO A 310 9.08 -15.39 -4.78
N ASN A 311 9.16 -16.39 -3.88
CA ASN A 311 8.69 -17.76 -4.13
C ASN A 311 7.51 -18.19 -3.24
N LEU A 312 6.92 -17.29 -2.46
CA LEU A 312 5.83 -17.63 -1.54
C LEU A 312 4.47 -17.22 -2.11
N SER A 313 3.48 -18.09 -1.94
CA SER A 313 2.08 -17.77 -2.23
C SER A 313 1.53 -16.81 -1.17
N PHE A 314 0.34 -16.22 -1.43
CA PHE A 314 -0.35 -15.35 -0.48
C PHE A 314 -0.57 -16.03 0.89
N ALA A 315 -1.15 -17.23 0.87
CA ALA A 315 -1.48 -17.95 2.10
C ALA A 315 -0.23 -18.35 2.88
N ASP A 316 0.80 -18.86 2.17
CA ASP A 316 2.04 -19.27 2.80
C ASP A 316 2.78 -18.09 3.42
N LEU A 317 2.86 -16.96 2.71
CA LEU A 317 3.56 -15.77 3.20
C LEU A 317 2.85 -15.17 4.41
N SER A 318 1.50 -15.02 4.36
CA SER A 318 0.72 -14.51 5.48
C SER A 318 0.93 -15.37 6.73
N SER A 319 0.76 -16.69 6.59
CA SER A 319 0.99 -17.63 7.70
C SER A 319 2.43 -17.60 8.22
N ALA A 320 3.43 -17.54 7.34
CA ALA A 320 4.83 -17.53 7.75
C ALA A 320 5.23 -16.22 8.45
N VAL A 321 4.74 -15.07 7.99
CA VAL A 321 5.02 -13.77 8.63
C VAL A 321 4.39 -13.66 10.01
N VAL A 322 3.13 -14.13 10.15
CA VAL A 322 2.37 -14.04 11.41
C VAL A 322 2.82 -15.11 12.41
N ASN A 323 2.86 -16.38 11.99
CA ASN A 323 3.03 -17.50 12.91
C ASN A 323 4.49 -17.95 13.09
N GLN A 324 5.33 -17.78 12.05
CA GLN A 324 6.73 -18.23 12.05
C GLN A 324 7.72 -17.09 12.15
N ASN A 325 7.23 -15.84 12.26
CA ASN A 325 8.06 -14.61 12.28
C ASN A 325 9.03 -14.53 11.09
N LEU A 326 8.59 -14.99 9.91
CA LEU A 326 9.41 -14.93 8.69
C LEU A 326 9.73 -13.48 8.34
N ARG A 327 11.00 -13.20 8.03
CA ARG A 327 11.49 -11.92 7.53
C ARG A 327 12.48 -12.16 6.38
N PRO A 328 12.71 -11.18 5.50
CA PRO A 328 13.74 -11.31 4.47
C PRO A 328 15.12 -11.53 5.09
N GLU A 329 15.90 -12.43 4.50
CA GLU A 329 17.27 -12.69 4.96
C GLU A 329 18.15 -11.45 4.74
N ILE A 330 18.78 -10.95 5.80
CA ILE A 330 19.73 -9.84 5.70
C ILE A 330 21.08 -10.40 5.23
N PRO A 331 21.59 -9.95 4.06
CA PRO A 331 22.85 -10.43 3.52
C PRO A 331 24.00 -10.20 4.50
N ARG A 332 24.96 -11.16 4.56
CA ARG A 332 26.12 -11.09 5.47
C ARG A 332 27.00 -9.85 5.23
N CYS A 333 27.02 -9.30 4.01
CA CYS A 333 27.75 -8.09 3.68
C CYS A 333 27.07 -6.80 4.18
N CYS A 334 25.80 -6.88 4.68
CA CYS A 334 25.07 -5.72 5.15
C CYS A 334 25.74 -5.13 6.40
N PRO A 335 26.05 -3.80 6.40
CA PRO A 335 26.60 -3.15 7.57
C PRO A 335 25.71 -3.33 8.81
N GLY A 336 26.33 -3.65 9.95
CA GLY A 336 25.62 -3.97 11.19
C GLY A 336 24.65 -2.87 11.65
N ALA A 337 25.02 -1.60 11.43
CA ALA A 337 24.14 -0.46 11.74
C ALA A 337 22.86 -0.48 10.90
N LEU A 338 22.95 -0.71 9.58
CA LEU A 338 21.78 -0.81 8.69
C LEU A 338 20.94 -2.04 9.00
N ALA A 339 21.59 -3.19 9.21
CA ALA A 339 20.91 -4.42 9.62
C ALA A 339 20.13 -4.25 10.95
N SER A 340 20.69 -3.49 11.89
CA SER A 340 20.01 -3.16 13.15
C SER A 340 18.74 -2.32 12.92
N VAL A 341 18.80 -1.32 12.03
CA VAL A 341 17.60 -0.51 11.68
C VAL A 341 16.51 -1.41 11.07
N MET A 342 16.85 -2.27 10.11
CA MET A 342 15.90 -3.23 9.53
C MET A 342 15.21 -4.07 10.61
N ARG A 343 16.01 -4.72 11.48
CA ARG A 343 15.47 -5.59 12.55
C ARG A 343 14.56 -4.85 13.52
N LYS A 344 14.91 -3.63 13.89
CA LYS A 344 14.04 -2.80 14.75
C LYS A 344 12.73 -2.43 14.06
N CYS A 345 12.77 -2.05 12.78
CA CYS A 345 11.58 -1.63 12.05
C CYS A 345 10.57 -2.76 11.84
N TRP A 346 11.02 -3.97 11.55
CA TRP A 346 10.14 -5.11 11.31
C TRP A 346 9.96 -6.07 12.50
N ASP A 347 10.16 -5.58 13.74
CA ASP A 347 9.85 -6.37 14.94
C ASP A 347 8.40 -6.85 14.89
N ALA A 348 8.18 -8.08 15.39
CA ALA A 348 6.84 -8.67 15.43
C ALA A 348 5.90 -7.86 16.33
N ASN A 349 6.43 -7.31 17.43
CA ASN A 349 5.67 -6.46 18.34
C ASN A 349 5.73 -4.99 17.86
N PRO A 350 4.57 -4.37 17.47
CA PRO A 350 4.51 -2.99 17.03
C PRO A 350 5.12 -1.98 18.02
N ASP A 351 4.94 -2.21 19.33
CA ASP A 351 5.40 -1.31 20.38
C ASP A 351 6.95 -1.25 20.49
N LYS A 352 7.64 -2.30 20.03
CA LYS A 352 9.11 -2.34 19.98
C LYS A 352 9.68 -1.66 18.75
N ARG A 353 8.87 -1.38 17.73
CA ARG A 353 9.30 -0.66 16.53
C ARG A 353 9.57 0.81 16.90
N PRO A 354 10.64 1.41 16.40
CA PRO A 354 10.94 2.83 16.66
C PRO A 354 9.86 3.75 16.06
N GLU A 355 9.82 5.00 16.49
CA GLU A 355 9.14 6.06 15.75
C GLU A 355 9.97 6.46 14.54
N MET A 356 9.32 6.99 13.48
CA MET A 356 10.04 7.30 12.23
C MET A 356 11.09 8.41 12.40
N ASP A 357 10.94 9.33 13.34
CA ASP A 357 11.96 10.32 13.67
C ASP A 357 13.21 9.68 14.30
N GLU A 358 13.06 8.62 15.09
CA GLU A 358 14.18 7.82 15.58
C GLU A 358 14.88 7.09 14.43
N VAL A 359 14.09 6.51 13.49
CA VAL A 359 14.64 5.86 12.28
C VAL A 359 15.49 6.85 11.48
N VAL A 360 15.01 8.09 11.27
CA VAL A 360 15.78 9.15 10.61
C VAL A 360 17.11 9.39 11.30
N ARG A 361 17.12 9.51 12.64
CA ARG A 361 18.36 9.70 13.41
C ARG A 361 19.33 8.53 13.28
N LEU A 362 18.81 7.31 13.36
CA LEU A 362 19.64 6.10 13.22
C LEU A 362 20.28 6.00 11.83
N LEU A 363 19.53 6.29 10.77
CA LEU A 363 20.06 6.29 9.40
C LEU A 363 21.06 7.42 9.15
N ALA A 364 20.78 8.62 9.66
CA ALA A 364 21.68 9.77 9.52
C ALA A 364 23.02 9.57 10.23
N ALA A 365 23.08 8.73 11.26
CA ALA A 365 24.30 8.40 11.98
C ALA A 365 25.18 7.35 11.26
N ILE A 366 24.69 6.74 10.16
CA ILE A 366 25.46 5.72 9.43
C ILE A 366 26.55 6.37 8.59
N ASP A 367 27.80 6.00 8.85
CA ASP A 367 28.94 6.42 8.03
C ASP A 367 28.93 5.69 6.68
N THR A 368 28.80 6.46 5.60
CA THR A 368 28.79 5.95 4.21
C THR A 368 30.14 6.10 3.51
N SER A 369 31.16 6.65 4.16
CA SER A 369 32.47 6.95 3.55
C SER A 369 33.28 5.68 3.22
N LYS A 370 33.02 4.60 3.96
CA LYS A 370 33.76 3.32 3.83
C LYS A 370 33.09 2.31 2.90
N GLY A 371 32.11 2.73 2.11
CA GLY A 371 31.27 1.81 1.34
C GLY A 371 30.36 0.99 2.25
N GLY A 372 29.87 -0.15 1.77
CA GLY A 372 28.97 -1.05 2.51
C GLY A 372 27.71 -1.41 1.73
N GLY A 373 27.65 -1.08 0.44
CA GLY A 373 26.59 -1.51 -0.44
C GLY A 373 26.55 -3.03 -0.64
N MET A 374 25.50 -3.52 -1.25
CA MET A 374 25.36 -4.95 -1.60
C MET A 374 26.41 -5.36 -2.61
N VAL A 375 27.01 -6.53 -2.44
CA VAL A 375 27.99 -7.07 -3.40
C VAL A 375 27.28 -7.57 -4.66
N PRO A 376 27.66 -7.11 -5.87
CA PRO A 376 27.15 -7.63 -7.13
C PRO A 376 27.41 -9.13 -7.30
N GLU A 377 26.50 -9.86 -7.94
CA GLU A 377 26.61 -11.31 -8.12
C GLU A 377 27.87 -11.71 -8.93
N ASP A 378 28.22 -10.90 -9.92
CA ASP A 378 29.40 -11.11 -10.76
C ASP A 378 30.73 -11.05 -9.97
N LEU A 379 30.76 -10.29 -8.87
CA LEU A 379 31.91 -10.19 -7.98
C LEU A 379 31.92 -11.28 -6.89
N ALA A 380 30.78 -11.94 -6.64
CA ALA A 380 30.70 -13.00 -5.64
C ALA A 380 31.37 -14.30 -6.10
N ARG A 381 31.53 -14.51 -7.43
CA ARG A 381 32.10 -15.73 -8.03
C ARG A 381 33.62 -15.68 -8.21
N GLY A 382 34.30 -14.59 -7.87
CA GLY A 382 35.74 -14.39 -8.11
C GLY A 382 36.56 -14.44 -6.82
N CYS A 383 37.43 -15.44 -6.70
CA CYS A 383 38.60 -15.57 -5.84
C CYS A 383 38.41 -15.62 -4.31
N PHE A 384 38.82 -16.74 -3.76
CA PHE A 384 39.09 -16.94 -2.32
C PHE A 384 40.25 -16.07 -1.86
N CYS A 385 40.04 -14.81 -1.57
CA CYS A 385 40.98 -13.96 -0.85
C CYS A 385 40.35 -13.44 0.41
N PHE A 386 41.03 -13.62 1.50
CA PHE A 386 40.69 -13.33 2.89
C PHE A 386 40.27 -11.87 3.10
N GLY A 387 39.04 -11.67 3.53
CA GLY A 387 38.48 -10.40 4.02
C GLY A 387 36.98 -10.28 3.67
N PRO A 388 36.15 -9.63 4.50
CA PRO A 388 34.76 -9.41 4.17
C PRO A 388 34.68 -8.46 2.98
N LYS A 389 34.26 -9.00 1.79
CA LYS A 389 34.03 -8.18 0.59
C LYS A 389 32.94 -7.16 0.93
N ARG A 390 33.24 -5.88 0.86
CA ARG A 390 32.28 -4.78 0.97
C ARG A 390 31.91 -4.36 -0.45
N GLY A 391 30.62 -4.24 -0.71
CA GLY A 391 30.12 -3.66 -1.95
C GLY A 391 30.36 -2.13 -2.00
N PRO A 392 30.15 -1.50 -3.16
CA PRO A 392 30.40 -0.09 -3.42
C PRO A 392 29.58 0.86 -2.53
#